data_f10f06122e93b6a4b977aaa36d85598e
#
_entry.id   f10f06122e93b6a4b977aaa36d85598e
#
_cell.length_a   1.000
_cell.length_b   1.000
_cell.length_c   1.000
_cell.angle_alpha   90.00
_cell.angle_beta   90.00
_cell.angle_gamma   90.00
#
_symmetry.space_group_name_H-M   'P 1'
#
loop_
_entity.id
_entity.type
_entity.pdbx_description
1 polymer ?
#
loop_
_entity_poly.entity_id
_entity_poly.type
_entity_poly.pdbx_seq_one_letter_code
_entity_poly.pdbx_strand_id
1 'polypeptide(L)'
;MDWEREFKGYETELEPNKRERAYSWMTAIGLQDVDGLKTSDFLRQTAKRNIEGEITQVEAVKLVEDYYDTKEGMSLPADMHEADVVAARLGVLISEPTFSLSPEFLYVIHRRLFGGLFPHAGIGRILNIAKKEWVLNGDTVYYADAEAVPALLKQRFDEEAAFSYIGICEDAFLRHLSEFVANVWQIHPFMEGNTRTVAVFAIKYLRSKRYDMTNDLFAKNAWYFRNALVRANYENPNRKISADTQYLQDFFTCLVFGAEIELKNRYLRIGFEYGSEAAKCLEDAERTVKTRDRVMALIKNDPRVSISALSRQLEISRSTVQKHVDVLKSTVGLSHQGPRKGGRWTWPENRSIV
;
A
#
# COMPACT_ATOMS: atom_id res chain seq x y z
N MET A 1 8.60 23.73 0.39
CA MET A 1 7.20 23.66 -0.09
C MET A 1 6.77 22.22 0.09
N ASP A 2 5.61 22.03 0.67
CA ASP A 2 5.08 20.70 0.95
C ASP A 2 4.44 20.18 -0.35
N TRP A 3 5.11 19.26 -1.01
CA TRP A 3 4.67 18.65 -2.27
C TRP A 3 3.28 18.00 -2.15
N GLU A 4 2.91 17.52 -0.95
CA GLU A 4 1.58 16.99 -0.69
C GLU A 4 0.50 18.05 -0.90
N ARG A 5 0.76 19.31 -0.48
CA ARG A 5 -0.16 20.43 -0.74
C ARG A 5 -0.27 20.74 -2.21
N GLU A 6 0.83 20.62 -2.94
CA GLU A 6 0.88 20.93 -4.36
C GLU A 6 0.03 19.96 -5.19
N PHE A 7 0.01 18.67 -4.82
CA PHE A 7 -0.78 17.66 -5.50
C PHE A 7 -2.17 17.43 -4.91
N LYS A 8 -2.46 17.94 -3.73
CA LYS A 8 -3.74 17.74 -3.04
C LYS A 8 -4.96 18.21 -3.85
N GLY A 9 -4.81 19.22 -4.71
CA GLY A 9 -5.87 19.70 -5.58
C GLY A 9 -6.39 18.64 -6.57
N TYR A 10 -5.54 17.66 -6.92
CA TYR A 10 -5.90 16.60 -7.85
C TYR A 10 -6.70 15.44 -7.22
N GLU A 11 -6.76 15.34 -5.89
CA GLU A 11 -7.58 14.33 -5.20
C GLU A 11 -9.07 14.49 -5.53
N THR A 12 -9.50 15.73 -5.75
CA THR A 12 -10.89 16.09 -6.08
C THR A 12 -11.14 16.30 -7.57
N GLU A 13 -10.13 16.05 -8.41
CA GLU A 13 -10.24 16.25 -9.86
C GLU A 13 -11.31 15.31 -10.44
N LEU A 14 -12.17 15.88 -11.28
CA LEU A 14 -13.27 15.13 -11.92
C LEU A 14 -12.80 14.29 -13.11
N GLU A 15 -11.64 14.62 -13.70
CA GLU A 15 -11.04 13.84 -14.77
C GLU A 15 -10.33 12.59 -14.22
N PRO A 16 -10.83 11.35 -14.46
CA PRO A 16 -10.25 10.14 -13.91
C PRO A 16 -8.75 9.98 -14.21
N ASN A 17 -8.35 10.29 -15.44
CA ASN A 17 -6.95 10.17 -15.88
C ASN A 17 -6.01 11.11 -15.14
N LYS A 18 -6.41 12.32 -14.78
CA LYS A 18 -5.59 13.25 -13.98
C LYS A 18 -5.44 12.74 -12.56
N ARG A 19 -6.54 12.31 -11.96
CA ARG A 19 -6.54 11.75 -10.59
C ARG A 19 -5.66 10.51 -10.48
N GLU A 20 -5.75 9.58 -11.44
CA GLU A 20 -4.92 8.38 -11.46
C GLU A 20 -3.43 8.71 -11.62
N ARG A 21 -3.06 9.66 -12.50
CA ARG A 21 -1.68 10.11 -12.64
C ARG A 21 -1.18 10.78 -11.37
N ALA A 22 -1.99 11.65 -10.76
CA ALA A 22 -1.65 12.31 -9.51
C ALA A 22 -1.42 11.28 -8.40
N TYR A 23 -2.32 10.30 -8.22
CA TYR A 23 -2.15 9.19 -7.29
C TYR A 23 -0.84 8.44 -7.53
N SER A 24 -0.53 8.10 -8.77
CA SER A 24 0.70 7.38 -9.12
C SER A 24 1.95 8.17 -8.74
N TRP A 25 1.98 9.48 -8.99
CA TRP A 25 3.09 10.35 -8.63
C TRP A 25 3.20 10.58 -7.13
N MET A 26 2.08 10.80 -6.43
CA MET A 26 2.07 10.96 -4.97
C MET A 26 2.62 9.71 -4.28
N THR A 27 2.17 8.54 -4.70
CA THR A 27 2.68 7.25 -4.20
C THR A 27 4.17 7.08 -4.53
N ALA A 28 4.58 7.41 -5.76
CA ALA A 28 5.95 7.27 -6.22
C ALA A 28 6.94 8.17 -5.45
N ILE A 29 6.57 9.41 -5.22
CA ILE A 29 7.36 10.39 -4.44
C ILE A 29 7.38 9.98 -2.97
N GLY A 30 6.22 9.64 -2.39
CA GLY A 30 6.12 9.28 -0.98
C GLY A 30 6.89 8.02 -0.62
N LEU A 31 6.93 7.03 -1.52
CA LEU A 31 7.69 5.80 -1.30
C LEU A 31 9.22 6.00 -1.19
N GLN A 32 9.75 7.14 -1.59
CA GLN A 32 11.17 7.43 -1.37
C GLN A 32 11.49 7.63 0.12
N ASP A 33 10.49 8.03 0.93
CA ASP A 33 10.65 8.25 2.38
C ASP A 33 10.92 6.95 3.17
N VAL A 34 10.65 5.76 2.61
CA VAL A 34 11.00 4.48 3.27
C VAL A 34 12.51 4.36 3.53
N ASP A 35 13.31 4.99 2.70
CA ASP A 35 14.77 5.02 2.81
C ASP A 35 15.29 6.44 3.18
N GLY A 36 14.38 7.34 3.58
CA GLY A 36 14.69 8.72 3.99
C GLY A 36 15.11 9.64 2.84
N LEU A 37 14.84 9.23 1.60
CA LEU A 37 15.22 9.98 0.41
C LEU A 37 14.22 11.10 0.10
N LYS A 38 14.70 12.16 -0.53
CA LYS A 38 13.88 13.31 -0.92
C LYS A 38 14.03 13.62 -2.39
N THR A 39 12.92 13.90 -3.04
CA THR A 39 12.88 14.27 -4.44
C THR A 39 13.16 15.75 -4.68
N SER A 40 13.68 16.06 -5.87
CA SER A 40 13.99 17.44 -6.30
C SER A 40 12.75 18.24 -6.70
N ASP A 41 12.91 19.55 -6.83
CA ASP A 41 11.89 20.42 -7.44
C ASP A 41 11.68 20.12 -8.92
N PHE A 42 12.75 19.72 -9.62
CA PHE A 42 12.67 19.34 -11.05
C PHE A 42 11.73 18.14 -11.25
N LEU A 43 11.85 17.09 -10.42
CA LEU A 43 10.94 15.95 -10.48
C LEU A 43 9.49 16.38 -10.25
N ARG A 44 9.25 17.23 -9.24
CA ARG A 44 7.88 17.70 -8.92
C ARG A 44 7.25 18.49 -10.06
N GLN A 45 8.02 19.34 -10.72
CA GLN A 45 7.56 20.07 -11.91
C GLN A 45 7.28 19.12 -13.07
N THR A 46 8.14 18.13 -13.29
CA THR A 46 7.95 17.11 -14.32
C THR A 46 6.70 16.26 -14.06
N ALA A 47 6.49 15.86 -12.81
CA ALA A 47 5.29 15.16 -12.37
C ALA A 47 4.01 15.97 -12.68
N LYS A 48 4.03 17.28 -12.38
CA LYS A 48 2.91 18.18 -12.63
C LYS A 48 2.56 18.27 -14.12
N ARG A 49 3.57 18.41 -14.98
CA ARG A 49 3.39 18.42 -16.44
C ARG A 49 2.76 17.11 -16.94
N ASN A 50 3.16 15.98 -16.37
CA ASN A 50 2.55 14.69 -16.71
C ASN A 50 1.11 14.57 -16.21
N ILE A 51 0.81 15.04 -14.99
CA ILE A 51 -0.55 15.04 -14.45
C ILE A 51 -1.47 15.88 -15.32
N GLU A 52 -1.02 17.06 -15.75
CA GLU A 52 -1.78 17.94 -16.66
C GLU A 52 -1.89 17.39 -18.09
N GLY A 53 -1.14 16.35 -18.44
CA GLY A 53 -1.18 15.73 -19.77
C GLY A 53 -0.33 16.42 -20.82
N GLU A 54 0.56 17.33 -20.40
CA GLU A 54 1.51 18.01 -21.31
C GLU A 54 2.56 17.05 -21.85
N ILE A 55 2.93 16.04 -21.05
CA ILE A 55 3.89 15.00 -21.37
C ILE A 55 3.37 13.63 -20.97
N THR A 56 3.78 12.60 -21.67
CA THR A 56 3.50 11.21 -21.32
C THR A 56 4.35 10.75 -20.12
N GLN A 57 3.98 9.65 -19.50
CA GLN A 57 4.75 9.06 -18.41
C GLN A 57 6.16 8.64 -18.86
N VAL A 58 6.29 8.14 -20.09
CA VAL A 58 7.59 7.73 -20.67
C VAL A 58 8.48 8.95 -20.90
N GLU A 59 7.92 10.05 -21.41
CA GLU A 59 8.63 11.31 -21.58
C GLU A 59 9.06 11.88 -20.22
N ALA A 60 8.24 11.76 -19.20
CA ALA A 60 8.58 12.20 -17.84
C ALA A 60 9.82 11.45 -17.30
N VAL A 61 9.85 10.11 -17.46
CA VAL A 61 11.04 9.31 -17.07
C VAL A 61 12.28 9.79 -17.82
N LYS A 62 12.18 9.92 -19.14
CA LYS A 62 13.30 10.37 -19.96
C LYS A 62 13.81 11.75 -19.55
N LEU A 63 12.90 12.71 -19.32
CA LEU A 63 13.26 14.05 -18.87
C LEU A 63 14.01 14.04 -17.54
N VAL A 64 13.60 13.17 -16.60
CA VAL A 64 14.29 13.04 -15.30
C VAL A 64 15.67 12.40 -15.49
N GLU A 65 15.81 11.36 -16.32
CA GLU A 65 17.11 10.73 -16.61
C GLU A 65 18.04 11.70 -17.34
N ASP A 66 17.58 12.36 -18.39
CA ASP A 66 18.36 13.36 -19.17
C ASP A 66 18.80 14.56 -18.30
N TYR A 67 17.98 14.94 -17.29
CA TYR A 67 18.34 16.03 -16.36
C TYR A 67 19.61 15.72 -15.57
N TYR A 68 19.79 14.49 -15.13
CA TYR A 68 20.97 14.08 -14.37
C TYR A 68 22.24 13.93 -15.22
N ASP A 69 22.14 14.02 -16.53
CA ASP A 69 23.28 14.16 -17.46
C ASP A 69 23.69 15.64 -17.66
N THR A 70 22.91 16.59 -17.16
CA THR A 70 23.26 18.03 -17.20
C THR A 70 24.21 18.41 -16.06
N LYS A 71 24.92 19.54 -16.23
CA LYS A 71 25.78 20.10 -15.16
C LYS A 71 25.01 20.39 -13.87
N GLU A 72 23.76 20.86 -13.99
CA GLU A 72 22.90 21.15 -12.87
C GLU A 72 22.52 19.88 -12.12
N GLY A 73 22.00 18.87 -12.82
CA GLY A 73 21.62 17.59 -12.25
C GLY A 73 22.80 16.84 -11.62
N MET A 74 23.97 16.85 -12.27
CA MET A 74 25.20 16.25 -11.74
C MET A 74 25.70 16.90 -10.46
N SER A 75 25.30 18.16 -10.17
CA SER A 75 25.67 18.86 -8.95
C SER A 75 24.79 18.48 -7.74
N LEU A 76 23.69 17.79 -7.96
CA LEU A 76 22.78 17.35 -6.90
C LEU A 76 23.32 16.12 -6.16
N PRO A 77 22.91 15.92 -4.89
CA PRO A 77 23.27 14.72 -4.13
C PRO A 77 22.86 13.43 -4.85
N ALA A 78 23.69 12.39 -4.72
CA ALA A 78 23.40 11.07 -5.31
C ALA A 78 22.07 10.48 -4.81
N ASP A 79 21.73 10.73 -3.54
CA ASP A 79 20.46 10.30 -2.94
C ASP A 79 19.25 10.93 -3.63
N MET A 80 19.38 12.19 -4.06
CA MET A 80 18.32 12.89 -4.79
C MET A 80 18.17 12.38 -6.21
N HIS A 81 19.30 12.07 -6.88
CA HIS A 81 19.30 11.40 -8.19
C HIS A 81 18.56 10.05 -8.10
N GLU A 82 18.92 9.22 -7.13
CA GLU A 82 18.22 7.95 -6.90
C GLU A 82 16.72 8.17 -6.68
N ALA A 83 16.35 9.08 -5.76
CA ALA A 83 14.96 9.34 -5.43
C ALA A 83 14.14 9.77 -6.66
N ASP A 84 14.67 10.65 -7.48
CA ASP A 84 13.98 11.19 -8.66
C ASP A 84 13.78 10.13 -9.73
N VAL A 85 14.85 9.44 -10.10
CA VAL A 85 14.78 8.40 -11.15
C VAL A 85 13.88 7.25 -10.71
N VAL A 86 14.02 6.79 -9.45
CA VAL A 86 13.16 5.71 -8.92
C VAL A 86 11.71 6.17 -8.85
N ALA A 87 11.42 7.41 -8.41
CA ALA A 87 10.05 7.91 -8.37
C ALA A 87 9.43 7.98 -9.77
N ALA A 88 10.14 8.49 -10.77
CA ALA A 88 9.65 8.55 -12.15
C ALA A 88 9.31 7.15 -12.70
N ARG A 89 10.20 6.17 -12.52
CA ARG A 89 10.00 4.78 -12.95
C ARG A 89 8.89 4.07 -12.16
N LEU A 90 8.75 4.37 -10.87
CA LEU A 90 7.72 3.82 -10.01
C LEU A 90 6.33 4.28 -10.45
N GLY A 91 6.19 5.55 -10.85
CA GLY A 91 4.96 6.08 -11.45
C GLY A 91 4.52 5.29 -12.68
N VAL A 92 5.45 4.93 -13.58
CA VAL A 92 5.17 4.04 -14.72
C VAL A 92 4.70 2.68 -14.25
N LEU A 93 5.46 2.03 -13.35
CA LEU A 93 5.14 0.69 -12.86
C LEU A 93 3.75 0.60 -12.21
N ILE A 94 3.39 1.60 -11.41
CA ILE A 94 2.06 1.66 -10.78
C ILE A 94 0.96 1.83 -11.83
N SER A 95 1.18 2.62 -12.87
CA SER A 95 0.17 2.89 -13.91
C SER A 95 -0.07 1.71 -14.85
N GLU A 96 0.90 0.80 -14.99
CA GLU A 96 0.77 -0.38 -15.86
C GLU A 96 -0.12 -1.46 -15.25
N PRO A 97 -1.05 -2.10 -16.01
CA PRO A 97 -1.90 -3.16 -15.49
C PRO A 97 -1.20 -4.51 -15.34
N THR A 98 -0.01 -4.68 -15.95
CA THR A 98 0.72 -5.96 -15.99
C THR A 98 1.10 -6.44 -14.59
N PHE A 99 0.71 -7.66 -14.25
CA PHE A 99 1.05 -8.33 -13.00
C PHE A 99 1.27 -9.83 -13.21
N SER A 100 2.20 -10.40 -12.47
CA SER A 100 2.40 -11.85 -12.35
C SER A 100 2.63 -12.21 -10.89
N LEU A 101 1.92 -13.20 -10.37
CA LEU A 101 2.16 -13.74 -9.05
C LEU A 101 3.32 -14.75 -9.14
N SER A 102 4.53 -14.23 -9.19
CA SER A 102 5.74 -15.05 -9.26
C SER A 102 6.96 -14.34 -8.63
N PRO A 103 7.95 -15.10 -8.12
CA PRO A 103 9.20 -14.53 -7.63
C PRO A 103 9.91 -13.68 -8.69
N GLU A 104 9.90 -14.11 -9.96
CA GLU A 104 10.55 -13.42 -11.08
C GLU A 104 10.01 -12.01 -11.26
N PHE A 105 8.74 -11.80 -10.94
CA PHE A 105 8.13 -10.47 -11.04
C PHE A 105 8.73 -9.47 -10.04
N LEU A 106 9.14 -9.92 -8.84
CA LEU A 106 9.90 -9.07 -7.92
C LEU A 106 11.24 -8.63 -8.53
N TYR A 107 11.95 -9.54 -9.19
CA TYR A 107 13.21 -9.23 -9.87
C TYR A 107 12.99 -8.26 -11.05
N VAL A 108 11.90 -8.40 -11.78
CA VAL A 108 11.51 -7.46 -12.85
C VAL A 108 11.22 -6.08 -12.27
N ILE A 109 10.42 -5.97 -11.22
CA ILE A 109 10.13 -4.69 -10.55
C ILE A 109 11.44 -4.05 -10.10
N HIS A 110 12.28 -4.77 -9.37
CA HIS A 110 13.55 -4.25 -8.85
C HIS A 110 14.48 -3.77 -10.00
N ARG A 111 14.63 -4.56 -11.07
CA ARG A 111 15.44 -4.16 -12.22
C ARG A 111 14.91 -2.90 -12.89
N ARG A 112 13.61 -2.78 -13.04
CA ARG A 112 12.97 -1.61 -13.64
C ARG A 112 13.10 -0.37 -12.79
N LEU A 113 13.04 -0.49 -11.47
CA LEU A 113 13.22 0.64 -10.54
C LEU A 113 14.68 1.13 -10.53
N PHE A 114 15.63 0.21 -10.40
CA PHE A 114 17.02 0.51 -10.03
C PHE A 114 18.04 0.29 -11.14
N GLY A 115 17.64 -0.13 -12.32
CA GLY A 115 18.54 -0.33 -13.46
C GLY A 115 19.33 0.95 -13.80
N GLY A 116 20.65 0.81 -13.92
CA GLY A 116 21.55 1.95 -14.12
C GLY A 116 21.93 2.72 -12.85
N LEU A 117 21.14 2.60 -11.76
CA LEU A 117 21.47 3.19 -10.46
C LEU A 117 22.29 2.23 -9.59
N PHE A 118 21.87 0.97 -9.55
CA PHE A 118 22.58 -0.07 -8.80
C PHE A 118 23.15 -1.11 -9.73
N PRO A 119 24.44 -1.50 -9.58
CA PRO A 119 25.05 -2.54 -10.41
C PRO A 119 24.39 -3.92 -10.24
N HIS A 120 23.68 -4.12 -9.12
CA HIS A 120 22.97 -5.36 -8.79
C HIS A 120 21.45 -5.26 -9.03
N ALA A 121 20.96 -4.30 -9.80
CA ALA A 121 19.54 -4.13 -10.07
C ALA A 121 18.93 -5.37 -10.74
N GLY A 122 17.91 -5.96 -10.11
CA GLY A 122 17.27 -7.20 -10.55
C GLY A 122 18.11 -8.45 -10.36
N ILE A 123 19.13 -8.41 -9.49
CA ILE A 123 19.99 -9.55 -9.15
C ILE A 123 19.79 -9.87 -7.66
N GLY A 124 19.54 -11.12 -7.35
CA GLY A 124 19.43 -11.59 -5.96
C GLY A 124 20.75 -11.43 -5.22
N ARG A 125 20.67 -11.05 -3.94
CA ARG A 125 21.85 -10.94 -3.10
C ARG A 125 22.51 -12.29 -2.85
N ILE A 126 23.81 -12.25 -2.70
CA ILE A 126 24.67 -13.43 -2.38
C ILE A 126 25.29 -13.33 -0.98
N LEU A 127 25.01 -12.25 -0.25
CA LEU A 127 25.53 -12.01 1.09
C LEU A 127 24.38 -11.94 2.09
N ASN A 128 24.64 -12.43 3.30
CA ASN A 128 23.72 -12.22 4.42
C ASN A 128 23.76 -10.76 4.85
N ILE A 129 22.58 -10.21 5.10
CA ILE A 129 22.41 -8.82 5.51
C ILE A 129 21.55 -8.73 6.76
N ALA A 130 21.77 -7.67 7.51
CA ALA A 130 20.99 -7.32 8.68
C ALA A 130 20.95 -5.80 8.81
N LYS A 131 19.86 -5.25 9.35
CA LYS A 131 19.71 -3.80 9.53
C LYS A 131 19.29 -3.46 10.95
N LYS A 132 19.90 -2.40 11.50
CA LYS A 132 19.44 -1.78 12.74
C LYS A 132 18.24 -0.90 12.45
N GLU A 133 17.18 -1.07 13.21
CA GLU A 133 15.92 -0.37 12.95
C GLU A 133 15.53 0.55 14.11
N TRP A 134 15.10 1.75 13.76
CA TRP A 134 14.67 2.76 14.72
C TRP A 134 13.49 2.27 15.59
N VAL A 135 12.53 1.60 14.98
CA VAL A 135 11.34 1.07 15.66
C VAL A 135 11.68 0.02 16.71
N LEU A 136 12.85 -0.59 16.59
CA LEU A 136 13.40 -1.59 17.53
C LEU A 136 14.38 -0.97 18.55
N ASN A 137 14.38 0.35 18.73
CA ASN A 137 15.34 1.07 19.57
C ASN A 137 16.82 0.79 19.18
N GLY A 138 17.07 0.59 17.87
CA GLY A 138 18.39 0.31 17.33
C GLY A 138 18.79 -1.17 17.38
N ASP A 139 17.88 -2.05 17.77
CA ASP A 139 18.10 -3.50 17.65
C ASP A 139 18.07 -3.93 16.17
N THR A 140 18.55 -5.13 15.89
CA THR A 140 18.86 -5.62 14.55
C THR A 140 17.80 -6.60 14.05
N VAL A 141 17.32 -6.38 12.83
CA VAL A 141 16.56 -7.38 12.06
C VAL A 141 17.54 -8.21 11.23
N TYR A 142 17.43 -9.51 11.34
CA TYR A 142 18.13 -10.47 10.50
C TYR A 142 17.19 -10.97 9.42
N TYR A 143 17.64 -10.91 8.19
CA TYR A 143 16.91 -11.41 7.03
C TYR A 143 17.28 -12.86 6.73
N ALA A 144 16.55 -13.49 5.79
CA ALA A 144 16.84 -14.87 5.39
C ALA A 144 18.30 -15.03 4.92
N ASP A 145 18.85 -16.24 5.08
CA ASP A 145 20.16 -16.55 4.51
C ASP A 145 20.14 -16.42 2.99
N ALA A 146 21.20 -15.83 2.42
CA ALA A 146 21.25 -15.50 0.99
C ALA A 146 21.06 -16.74 0.11
N GLU A 147 21.63 -17.87 0.49
CA GLU A 147 21.51 -19.15 -0.23
C GLU A 147 20.06 -19.70 -0.22
N ALA A 148 19.30 -19.40 0.83
CA ALA A 148 17.93 -19.85 0.98
C ALA A 148 16.91 -18.98 0.23
N VAL A 149 17.27 -17.76 -0.18
CA VAL A 149 16.37 -16.79 -0.81
C VAL A 149 15.55 -17.39 -1.96
N PRO A 150 16.14 -18.07 -2.97
CA PRO A 150 15.33 -18.60 -4.10
C PRO A 150 14.31 -19.64 -3.67
N ALA A 151 14.69 -20.55 -2.75
CA ALA A 151 13.79 -21.59 -2.27
C ALA A 151 12.65 -21.04 -1.43
N LEU A 152 12.96 -20.07 -0.55
CA LEU A 152 11.97 -19.41 0.29
C LEU A 152 10.97 -18.57 -0.53
N LEU A 153 11.45 -17.82 -1.52
CA LEU A 153 10.56 -17.09 -2.43
C LEU A 153 9.63 -18.05 -3.16
N LYS A 154 10.20 -19.11 -3.76
CA LYS A 154 9.38 -20.10 -4.46
C LYS A 154 8.31 -20.67 -3.54
N GLN A 155 8.66 -21.10 -2.34
CA GLN A 155 7.73 -21.64 -1.36
C GLN A 155 6.61 -20.64 -1.04
N ARG A 156 6.92 -19.39 -0.72
CA ARG A 156 5.91 -18.39 -0.36
C ARG A 156 4.96 -18.05 -1.51
N PHE A 157 5.47 -17.98 -2.73
CA PHE A 157 4.63 -17.75 -3.90
C PHE A 157 3.76 -18.95 -4.29
N ASP A 158 4.26 -20.18 -4.11
CA ASP A 158 3.47 -21.40 -4.32
C ASP A 158 2.35 -21.51 -3.28
N GLU A 159 2.62 -21.20 -2.00
CA GLU A 159 1.63 -21.16 -0.93
C GLU A 159 0.54 -20.11 -1.22
N GLU A 160 0.93 -18.91 -1.68
CA GLU A 160 0.01 -17.84 -2.04
C GLU A 160 -0.83 -18.20 -3.28
N ALA A 161 -0.23 -18.84 -4.29
CA ALA A 161 -0.95 -19.28 -5.46
C ALA A 161 -1.99 -20.36 -5.17
N ALA A 162 -1.73 -21.19 -4.15
CA ALA A 162 -2.65 -22.24 -3.69
C ALA A 162 -3.73 -21.72 -2.74
N PHE A 163 -3.58 -20.51 -2.20
CA PHE A 163 -4.51 -19.95 -1.24
C PHE A 163 -5.82 -19.50 -1.90
N SER A 164 -6.95 -19.92 -1.32
CA SER A 164 -8.28 -19.54 -1.80
C SER A 164 -8.84 -18.34 -1.02
N TYR A 165 -9.09 -17.25 -1.72
CA TYR A 165 -9.78 -16.07 -1.18
C TYR A 165 -11.31 -16.18 -1.21
N ILE A 166 -11.86 -17.30 -1.72
CA ILE A 166 -13.31 -17.47 -1.85
C ILE A 166 -13.91 -17.70 -0.46
N GLY A 167 -14.83 -16.81 -0.08
CA GLY A 167 -15.62 -16.96 1.16
C GLY A 167 -14.90 -16.56 2.45
N ILE A 168 -13.69 -16.04 2.40
CA ILE A 168 -13.00 -15.54 3.60
C ILE A 168 -13.60 -14.19 4.05
N CYS A 169 -13.57 -13.92 5.35
CA CYS A 169 -13.94 -12.62 5.90
C CYS A 169 -12.80 -11.59 5.73
N GLU A 170 -13.13 -10.29 5.88
CA GLU A 170 -12.15 -9.19 5.75
C GLU A 170 -10.95 -9.38 6.69
N ASP A 171 -11.16 -9.76 7.94
CA ASP A 171 -10.08 -9.97 8.91
C ASP A 171 -9.12 -11.09 8.49
N ALA A 172 -9.66 -12.20 7.97
CA ALA A 172 -8.84 -13.31 7.48
C ALA A 172 -8.07 -12.91 6.22
N PHE A 173 -8.69 -12.13 5.33
CA PHE A 173 -8.02 -11.56 4.16
C PHE A 173 -6.85 -10.66 4.57
N LEU A 174 -7.10 -9.69 5.46
CA LEU A 174 -6.07 -8.74 5.91
C LEU A 174 -4.91 -9.45 6.61
N ARG A 175 -5.21 -10.43 7.46
CA ARG A 175 -4.19 -11.23 8.13
C ARG A 175 -3.32 -11.97 7.13
N HIS A 176 -3.94 -12.72 6.23
CA HIS A 176 -3.22 -13.49 5.22
C HIS A 176 -2.37 -12.59 4.30
N LEU A 177 -2.95 -11.49 3.80
CA LEU A 177 -2.23 -10.51 3.00
C LEU A 177 -1.02 -9.94 3.74
N SER A 178 -1.21 -9.57 5.01
CA SER A 178 -0.15 -9.01 5.83
C SER A 178 0.97 -10.03 6.08
N GLU A 179 0.63 -11.28 6.36
CA GLU A 179 1.59 -12.37 6.53
C GLU A 179 2.36 -12.64 5.24
N PHE A 180 1.68 -12.71 4.10
CA PHE A 180 2.33 -12.92 2.80
C PHE A 180 3.31 -11.79 2.48
N VAL A 181 2.88 -10.53 2.56
CA VAL A 181 3.73 -9.37 2.25
C VAL A 181 4.89 -9.25 3.24
N ALA A 182 4.66 -9.49 4.54
CA ALA A 182 5.70 -9.50 5.57
C ALA A 182 6.75 -10.58 5.31
N ASN A 183 6.32 -11.81 4.97
CA ASN A 183 7.20 -12.92 4.67
C ASN A 183 8.08 -12.65 3.43
N VAL A 184 7.49 -12.12 2.34
CA VAL A 184 8.24 -11.72 1.14
C VAL A 184 9.28 -10.65 1.48
N TRP A 185 8.92 -9.65 2.30
CA TRP A 185 9.84 -8.62 2.74
C TRP A 185 10.95 -9.19 3.64
N GLN A 186 10.66 -10.13 4.53
CA GLN A 186 11.64 -10.77 5.42
C GLN A 186 12.68 -11.59 4.66
N ILE A 187 12.32 -12.21 3.55
CA ILE A 187 13.25 -12.90 2.66
C ILE A 187 14.30 -11.92 2.14
N HIS A 188 13.92 -10.69 1.88
CA HIS A 188 14.81 -9.58 1.52
C HIS A 188 15.76 -9.94 0.36
N PRO A 189 15.22 -10.22 -0.83
CA PRO A 189 16.00 -10.84 -1.91
C PRO A 189 17.11 -9.96 -2.50
N PHE A 190 17.11 -8.66 -2.26
CA PHE A 190 18.07 -7.72 -2.87
C PHE A 190 18.98 -7.08 -1.82
N MET A 191 20.11 -6.53 -2.27
CA MET A 191 21.02 -5.79 -1.37
C MET A 191 20.38 -4.48 -0.87
N GLU A 192 19.68 -3.76 -1.74
CA GLU A 192 18.98 -2.50 -1.46
C GLU A 192 17.61 -2.49 -2.16
N GLY A 193 16.72 -1.53 -1.84
CA GLY A 193 15.45 -1.30 -2.55
C GLY A 193 14.33 -2.31 -2.27
N ASN A 194 14.48 -3.21 -1.30
CA ASN A 194 13.49 -4.26 -0.99
C ASN A 194 12.12 -3.68 -0.62
N THR A 195 12.06 -2.68 0.24
CA THR A 195 10.79 -2.12 0.71
C THR A 195 10.02 -1.46 -0.43
N ARG A 196 10.70 -0.68 -1.29
CA ARG A 196 10.06 -0.05 -2.46
C ARG A 196 9.58 -1.10 -3.47
N THR A 197 10.36 -2.16 -3.69
CA THR A 197 9.97 -3.29 -4.56
C THR A 197 8.74 -4.01 -4.03
N VAL A 198 8.71 -4.34 -2.73
CA VAL A 198 7.58 -5.03 -2.10
C VAL A 198 6.34 -4.14 -2.06
N ALA A 199 6.46 -2.82 -1.85
CA ALA A 199 5.34 -1.90 -1.91
C ALA A 199 4.69 -1.86 -3.31
N VAL A 200 5.50 -1.74 -4.37
CA VAL A 200 5.00 -1.81 -5.75
C VAL A 200 4.34 -3.15 -6.04
N PHE A 201 4.96 -4.24 -5.61
CA PHE A 201 4.39 -5.58 -5.75
C PHE A 201 3.03 -5.69 -5.05
N ALA A 202 2.93 -5.24 -3.79
CA ALA A 202 1.68 -5.28 -3.02
C ALA A 202 0.56 -4.45 -3.68
N ILE A 203 0.86 -3.26 -4.18
CA ILE A 203 -0.09 -2.42 -4.92
C ILE A 203 -0.61 -3.15 -6.16
N LYS A 204 0.29 -3.72 -6.98
CA LYS A 204 -0.07 -4.44 -8.20
C LYS A 204 -0.83 -5.73 -7.89
N TYR A 205 -0.45 -6.43 -6.83
CA TYR A 205 -1.13 -7.62 -6.34
C TYR A 205 -2.57 -7.32 -5.94
N LEU A 206 -2.79 -6.30 -5.11
CA LEU A 206 -4.12 -5.87 -4.70
C LEU A 206 -4.99 -5.45 -5.89
N ARG A 207 -4.43 -4.71 -6.85
CA ARG A 207 -5.13 -4.36 -8.09
C ARG A 207 -5.51 -5.58 -8.93
N SER A 208 -4.65 -6.61 -8.98
CA SER A 208 -4.96 -7.87 -9.67
C SER A 208 -6.13 -8.61 -9.02
N LYS A 209 -6.34 -8.40 -7.72
CA LYS A 209 -7.51 -8.87 -6.96
C LYS A 209 -8.70 -7.92 -7.06
N ARG A 210 -8.63 -6.88 -7.92
CA ARG A 210 -9.68 -5.88 -8.17
C ARG A 210 -10.00 -4.94 -6.99
N TYR A 211 -9.07 -4.78 -6.06
CA TYR A 211 -9.17 -3.70 -5.09
C TYR A 211 -8.79 -2.38 -5.76
N ASP A 212 -9.65 -1.39 -5.58
CA ASP A 212 -9.38 -0.03 -6.07
C ASP A 212 -8.45 0.69 -5.09
N MET A 213 -7.23 0.93 -5.53
CA MET A 213 -6.19 1.58 -4.75
C MET A 213 -6.12 3.05 -5.13
N THR A 214 -7.07 3.83 -4.65
CA THR A 214 -7.22 5.26 -5.02
C THR A 214 -6.75 6.22 -3.94
N ASN A 215 -6.39 5.73 -2.75
CA ASN A 215 -5.90 6.58 -1.69
C ASN A 215 -4.36 6.71 -1.74
N ASP A 216 -3.87 7.85 -1.31
CA ASP A 216 -2.46 8.19 -1.26
C ASP A 216 -1.75 7.68 0.01
N LEU A 217 -2.21 6.56 0.56
CA LEU A 217 -1.76 6.08 1.87
C LEU A 217 -0.25 5.82 1.92
N PHE A 218 0.32 5.24 0.86
CA PHE A 218 1.77 5.04 0.76
C PHE A 218 2.51 6.39 0.73
N ALA A 219 1.95 7.40 0.07
CA ALA A 219 2.55 8.72 0.02
C ALA A 219 2.76 9.32 1.41
N LYS A 220 1.77 9.18 2.29
CA LYS A 220 1.79 9.78 3.64
C LYS A 220 2.40 8.85 4.70
N ASN A 221 2.38 7.54 4.48
CA ASN A 221 2.68 6.54 5.49
C ASN A 221 3.73 5.50 5.04
N ALA A 222 4.60 5.86 4.09
CA ALA A 222 5.65 4.95 3.61
C ALA A 222 6.58 4.49 4.74
N TRP A 223 6.97 5.42 5.64
CA TRP A 223 7.76 5.10 6.81
C TRP A 223 7.01 4.21 7.82
N TYR A 224 5.69 4.41 7.97
CA TYR A 224 4.86 3.52 8.78
C TYR A 224 4.82 2.10 8.19
N PHE A 225 4.59 1.98 6.88
CA PHE A 225 4.60 0.70 6.19
C PHE A 225 5.91 -0.07 6.39
N ARG A 226 7.06 0.61 6.24
CA ARG A 226 8.37 0.00 6.53
C ARG A 226 8.46 -0.49 7.97
N ASN A 227 8.11 0.35 8.93
CA ASN A 227 8.19 0.00 10.35
C ASN A 227 7.21 -1.13 10.71
N ALA A 228 6.04 -1.20 10.07
CA ALA A 228 5.08 -2.29 10.24
C ALA A 228 5.65 -3.62 9.72
N LEU A 229 6.35 -3.62 8.57
CA LEU A 229 7.07 -4.79 8.07
C LEU A 229 8.17 -5.25 9.04
N VAL A 230 8.91 -4.31 9.62
CA VAL A 230 9.91 -4.62 10.67
C VAL A 230 9.25 -5.30 11.86
N ARG A 231 8.15 -4.73 12.39
CA ARG A 231 7.44 -5.26 13.56
C ARG A 231 6.81 -6.62 13.29
N ALA A 232 6.32 -6.85 12.08
CA ALA A 232 5.74 -8.12 11.67
C ALA A 232 6.76 -9.28 11.65
N ASN A 233 8.07 -8.97 11.62
CA ASN A 233 9.13 -9.95 11.45
C ASN A 233 10.19 -9.95 12.58
N TYR A 234 10.02 -9.11 13.60
CA TYR A 234 10.99 -9.02 14.68
C TYR A 234 10.50 -9.74 15.94
N GLU A 235 11.33 -10.66 16.41
CA GLU A 235 11.13 -11.38 17.68
C GLU A 235 12.36 -11.27 18.57
N ASN A 236 12.15 -11.12 19.87
CA ASN A 236 13.19 -11.18 20.87
C ASN A 236 12.66 -11.86 22.15
N PRO A 237 12.77 -13.20 22.26
CA PRO A 237 12.27 -13.96 23.41
C PRO A 237 12.85 -13.49 24.74
N ASN A 238 14.13 -13.08 24.77
CA ASN A 238 14.80 -12.60 25.98
C ASN A 238 14.17 -11.31 26.52
N ARG A 239 13.60 -10.48 25.63
CA ARG A 239 12.90 -9.24 25.97
C ARG A 239 11.38 -9.42 25.98
N LYS A 240 10.88 -10.63 25.77
CA LYS A 240 9.44 -10.96 25.63
C LYS A 240 8.76 -10.15 24.53
N ILE A 241 9.44 -9.97 23.41
CA ILE A 241 8.91 -9.28 22.25
C ILE A 241 8.59 -10.33 21.18
N SER A 242 7.33 -10.38 20.76
CA SER A 242 6.87 -11.22 19.66
C SER A 242 6.73 -10.41 18.37
N ALA A 243 6.78 -11.09 17.24
CA ALA A 243 6.38 -10.53 15.96
C ALA A 243 4.91 -10.07 16.04
N ASP A 244 4.62 -8.94 15.41
CA ASP A 244 3.31 -8.32 15.47
C ASP A 244 2.90 -7.83 14.08
N THR A 245 1.98 -8.54 13.45
CA THR A 245 1.44 -8.20 12.13
C THR A 245 0.29 -7.19 12.19
N GLN A 246 -0.21 -6.83 13.39
CA GLN A 246 -1.36 -5.96 13.53
C GLN A 246 -1.14 -4.59 12.88
N TYR A 247 0.02 -4.00 13.06
CA TYR A 247 0.35 -2.70 12.42
C TYR A 247 0.28 -2.75 10.90
N LEU A 248 0.70 -3.87 10.31
CA LEU A 248 0.61 -4.06 8.86
C LEU A 248 -0.85 -4.31 8.41
N GLN A 249 -1.64 -5.03 9.22
CA GLN A 249 -3.08 -5.19 9.01
C GLN A 249 -3.79 -3.83 9.09
N ASP A 250 -3.47 -2.98 10.07
CA ASP A 250 -4.01 -1.63 10.20
C ASP A 250 -3.71 -0.78 8.95
N PHE A 251 -2.47 -0.86 8.44
CA PHE A 251 -2.08 -0.20 7.21
C PHE A 251 -2.91 -0.68 6.01
N PHE A 252 -3.04 -1.99 5.82
CA PHE A 252 -3.85 -2.55 4.74
C PHE A 252 -5.35 -2.31 4.92
N THR A 253 -5.84 -2.24 6.14
CA THR A 253 -7.23 -1.85 6.43
C THR A 253 -7.52 -0.42 5.94
N CYS A 254 -6.61 0.51 6.22
CA CYS A 254 -6.71 1.88 5.70
C CYS A 254 -6.60 1.90 4.18
N LEU A 255 -5.66 1.14 3.61
CA LEU A 255 -5.38 1.13 2.19
C LEU A 255 -6.52 0.54 1.36
N VAL A 256 -7.03 -0.62 1.77
CA VAL A 256 -8.01 -1.40 1.01
C VAL A 256 -9.44 -0.98 1.32
N PHE A 257 -9.74 -0.70 2.56
CA PHE A 257 -11.10 -0.43 3.03
C PHE A 257 -11.35 1.03 3.41
N GLY A 258 -10.33 1.90 3.28
CA GLY A 258 -10.48 3.32 3.59
C GLY A 258 -10.79 3.59 5.06
N ALA A 259 -10.37 2.72 5.98
CA ALA A 259 -10.55 2.93 7.40
C ALA A 259 -9.73 4.14 7.89
N GLU A 260 -10.26 4.88 8.85
CA GLU A 260 -9.60 6.04 9.46
C GLU A 260 -8.83 5.59 10.73
N ILE A 261 -7.77 4.77 10.56
CA ILE A 261 -6.87 4.39 11.66
C ILE A 261 -5.70 5.36 11.69
N GLU A 262 -5.33 5.81 12.88
CA GLU A 262 -4.20 6.72 13.05
C GLU A 262 -2.86 5.97 12.96
N LEU A 263 -2.19 6.05 11.80
CA LEU A 263 -0.93 5.38 11.51
C LEU A 263 0.27 6.19 12.03
N LYS A 264 0.56 6.08 13.33
CA LYS A 264 1.70 6.80 13.95
C LYS A 264 2.89 5.87 14.20
N ASN A 265 4.04 6.20 13.65
CA ASN A 265 5.29 5.45 13.81
C ASN A 265 5.70 5.20 15.27
N ARG A 266 5.39 6.15 16.18
CA ARG A 266 5.70 6.00 17.61
C ARG A 266 5.01 4.80 18.26
N TYR A 267 3.84 4.39 17.76
CA TYR A 267 3.08 3.25 18.30
C TYR A 267 3.73 1.90 17.99
N LEU A 268 4.51 1.83 16.92
CA LEU A 268 5.21 0.63 16.49
C LEU A 268 6.50 0.40 17.28
N ARG A 269 7.01 1.45 17.97
CA ARG A 269 8.29 1.36 18.66
C ARG A 269 8.20 0.41 19.85
N ILE A 270 9.13 -0.54 19.95
CA ILE A 270 9.17 -1.47 21.07
C ILE A 270 9.33 -0.72 22.40
N GLY A 271 8.55 -1.14 23.41
CA GLY A 271 8.49 -0.46 24.72
C GLY A 271 7.64 0.81 24.72
N PHE A 272 6.91 1.10 23.63
CA PHE A 272 5.88 2.13 23.66
C PHE A 272 4.66 1.58 24.41
N GLU A 273 4.33 2.20 25.55
CA GLU A 273 3.11 1.88 26.26
C GLU A 273 1.94 2.68 25.67
N TYR A 274 0.92 1.97 25.22
CA TYR A 274 -0.31 2.61 24.77
C TYR A 274 -0.95 3.37 25.93
N GLY A 275 -1.01 4.68 25.83
CA GLY A 275 -1.87 5.50 26.69
C GLY A 275 -3.34 5.26 26.33
N SER A 276 -4.25 5.63 27.25
CA SER A 276 -5.70 5.44 27.11
C SER A 276 -6.31 5.99 25.81
N GLU A 277 -5.70 6.97 25.15
CA GLU A 277 -6.13 7.50 23.85
C GLU A 277 -5.88 6.54 22.67
N ALA A 278 -4.78 5.81 22.65
CA ALA A 278 -4.48 4.89 21.56
C ALA A 278 -5.36 3.64 21.60
N ALA A 279 -5.64 3.11 22.80
CA ALA A 279 -6.62 2.05 22.98
C ALA A 279 -8.01 2.46 22.47
N LYS A 280 -8.40 3.70 22.70
CA LYS A 280 -9.69 4.25 22.25
C LYS A 280 -9.78 4.36 20.73
N CYS A 281 -8.69 4.74 20.05
CA CYS A 281 -8.63 4.77 18.58
C CYS A 281 -8.74 3.36 17.96
N LEU A 282 -8.10 2.36 18.56
CA LEU A 282 -8.20 0.96 18.12
C LEU A 282 -9.62 0.40 18.32
N GLU A 283 -10.24 0.68 19.47
CA GLU A 283 -11.63 0.32 19.73
C GLU A 283 -12.60 0.99 18.74
N ASP A 284 -12.37 2.25 18.37
CA ASP A 284 -13.18 2.97 17.39
C ASP A 284 -13.00 2.41 15.96
N ALA A 285 -11.80 2.00 15.58
CA ALA A 285 -11.52 1.35 14.30
C ALA A 285 -12.18 -0.04 14.23
N GLU A 286 -12.00 -0.87 15.25
CA GLU A 286 -12.65 -2.18 15.36
C GLU A 286 -14.19 -2.05 15.32
N ARG A 287 -14.72 -1.03 15.98
CA ARG A 287 -16.14 -0.71 15.95
C ARG A 287 -16.61 -0.30 14.55
N THR A 288 -15.77 0.37 13.78
CA THR A 288 -16.06 0.80 12.39
C THR A 288 -16.17 -0.41 11.47
N VAL A 289 -15.21 -1.35 11.52
CA VAL A 289 -15.25 -2.59 10.75
C VAL A 289 -16.47 -3.43 11.12
N LYS A 290 -16.67 -3.72 12.39
CA LYS A 290 -17.84 -4.47 12.88
C LYS A 290 -19.17 -3.81 12.49
N THR A 291 -19.24 -2.49 12.44
CA THR A 291 -20.43 -1.76 11.99
C THR A 291 -20.69 -1.95 10.51
N ARG A 292 -19.64 -1.94 9.66
CA ARG A 292 -19.75 -2.20 8.22
C ARG A 292 -20.25 -3.61 7.95
N ASP A 293 -19.72 -4.63 8.65
CA ASP A 293 -20.17 -6.01 8.54
C ASP A 293 -21.64 -6.17 8.92
N ARG A 294 -22.08 -5.46 9.95
CA ARG A 294 -23.49 -5.41 10.35
C ARG A 294 -24.36 -4.74 9.27
N VAL A 295 -23.89 -3.65 8.66
CA VAL A 295 -24.57 -3.01 7.51
C VAL A 295 -24.70 -3.99 6.35
N MET A 296 -23.61 -4.69 6.02
CA MET A 296 -23.59 -5.70 4.96
C MET A 296 -24.56 -6.85 5.24
N ALA A 297 -24.55 -7.39 6.44
CA ALA A 297 -25.46 -8.48 6.86
C ALA A 297 -26.93 -8.05 6.77
N LEU A 298 -27.29 -6.85 7.22
CA LEU A 298 -28.65 -6.33 7.13
C LEU A 298 -29.12 -6.13 5.69
N ILE A 299 -28.25 -5.64 4.80
CA ILE A 299 -28.55 -5.51 3.38
C ILE A 299 -28.72 -6.89 2.70
N LYS A 300 -27.92 -7.90 3.09
CA LYS A 300 -28.07 -9.28 2.59
C LYS A 300 -29.41 -9.89 3.03
N ASN A 301 -29.81 -9.64 4.28
CA ASN A 301 -31.07 -10.16 4.82
C ASN A 301 -32.32 -9.46 4.23
N ASP A 302 -32.24 -8.16 4.02
CA ASP A 302 -33.30 -7.39 3.37
C ASP A 302 -32.70 -6.47 2.27
N PRO A 303 -32.65 -6.93 1.02
CA PRO A 303 -32.14 -6.14 -0.09
C PRO A 303 -32.95 -4.86 -0.40
N ARG A 304 -34.11 -4.65 0.22
CA ARG A 304 -34.93 -3.44 0.08
C ARG A 304 -34.75 -2.47 1.25
N VAL A 305 -33.90 -2.80 2.21
CA VAL A 305 -33.64 -1.96 3.37
C VAL A 305 -33.16 -0.57 2.96
N SER A 306 -33.74 0.47 3.52
CA SER A 306 -33.32 1.85 3.27
C SER A 306 -32.20 2.30 4.20
N ILE A 307 -31.39 3.29 3.79
CA ILE A 307 -30.39 3.95 4.64
C ILE A 307 -30.98 4.40 5.98
N SER A 308 -32.23 4.91 5.95
CA SER A 308 -32.93 5.34 7.16
C SER A 308 -33.34 4.19 8.08
N ALA A 309 -33.64 3.02 7.52
CA ALA A 309 -33.94 1.82 8.30
C ALA A 309 -32.65 1.23 8.90
N LEU A 310 -31.57 1.16 8.13
CA LEU A 310 -30.25 0.76 8.62
C LEU A 310 -29.77 1.68 9.76
N SER A 311 -29.92 2.99 9.61
CA SER A 311 -29.59 3.98 10.63
C SER A 311 -30.33 3.74 11.95
N ARG A 312 -31.60 3.42 11.88
CA ARG A 312 -32.42 3.10 13.08
C ARG A 312 -32.04 1.76 13.71
N GLN A 313 -31.85 0.72 12.89
CA GLN A 313 -31.51 -0.62 13.40
C GLN A 313 -30.12 -0.69 14.03
N LEU A 314 -29.17 0.12 13.53
CA LEU A 314 -27.80 0.14 14.02
C LEU A 314 -27.56 1.26 15.05
N GLU A 315 -28.55 2.12 15.29
CA GLU A 315 -28.45 3.29 16.20
C GLU A 315 -27.31 4.26 15.85
N ILE A 316 -27.02 4.41 14.56
CA ILE A 316 -25.98 5.31 14.05
C ILE A 316 -26.56 6.32 13.05
N SER A 317 -25.83 7.41 12.80
CA SER A 317 -26.29 8.45 11.89
C SER A 317 -26.46 7.95 10.45
N ARG A 318 -27.37 8.57 9.68
CA ARG A 318 -27.54 8.25 8.25
C ARG A 318 -26.27 8.51 7.45
N SER A 319 -25.51 9.53 7.81
CA SER A 319 -24.23 9.85 7.16
C SER A 319 -23.19 8.75 7.38
N THR A 320 -23.16 8.19 8.59
CA THR A 320 -22.29 7.04 8.91
C THR A 320 -22.68 5.79 8.12
N VAL A 321 -23.99 5.47 8.07
CA VAL A 321 -24.47 4.36 7.22
C VAL A 321 -24.12 4.58 5.76
N GLN A 322 -24.27 5.82 5.25
CA GLN A 322 -23.94 6.14 3.86
C GLN A 322 -22.46 5.89 3.57
N LYS A 323 -21.55 6.32 4.46
CA LYS A 323 -20.10 6.05 4.32
C LYS A 323 -19.83 4.54 4.22
N HIS A 324 -20.42 3.71 5.10
CA HIS A 324 -20.26 2.26 5.03
C HIS A 324 -20.80 1.67 3.73
N VAL A 325 -21.96 2.12 3.28
CA VAL A 325 -22.56 1.69 2.00
C VAL A 325 -21.67 2.09 0.82
N ASP A 326 -21.09 3.28 0.82
CA ASP A 326 -20.21 3.74 -0.25
C ASP A 326 -18.89 2.93 -0.29
N VAL A 327 -18.36 2.55 0.87
CA VAL A 327 -17.25 1.58 0.95
C VAL A 327 -17.68 0.22 0.39
N LEU A 328 -18.84 -0.33 0.76
CA LEU A 328 -19.34 -1.60 0.21
C LEU A 328 -19.56 -1.55 -1.30
N LYS A 329 -19.97 -0.39 -1.86
CA LYS A 329 -20.06 -0.22 -3.31
C LYS A 329 -18.70 -0.34 -3.99
N SER A 330 -17.67 0.30 -3.42
CA SER A 330 -16.33 0.29 -4.00
C SER A 330 -15.60 -1.04 -3.81
N THR A 331 -15.80 -1.71 -2.66
CA THR A 331 -15.02 -2.91 -2.32
C THR A 331 -15.66 -4.21 -2.78
N VAL A 332 -16.99 -4.35 -2.62
CA VAL A 332 -17.69 -5.61 -2.95
C VAL A 332 -18.71 -5.45 -4.09
N GLY A 333 -18.70 -4.32 -4.78
CA GLY A 333 -19.55 -4.08 -5.94
C GLY A 333 -21.04 -3.93 -5.61
N LEU A 334 -21.39 -3.60 -4.35
CA LEU A 334 -22.77 -3.33 -3.97
C LEU A 334 -23.35 -2.24 -4.86
N SER A 335 -24.51 -2.46 -5.46
CA SER A 335 -25.20 -1.47 -6.30
C SER A 335 -26.64 -1.34 -5.87
N HIS A 336 -27.26 -0.19 -6.20
CA HIS A 336 -28.67 0.04 -5.92
C HIS A 336 -29.44 0.15 -7.23
N GLN A 337 -30.39 -0.76 -7.45
CA GLN A 337 -31.24 -0.79 -8.64
C GLN A 337 -32.63 -0.23 -8.33
N GLY A 338 -33.12 0.62 -9.20
CA GLY A 338 -34.45 1.24 -9.11
C GLY A 338 -34.45 2.60 -8.41
N PRO A 339 -35.66 3.16 -8.17
CA PRO A 339 -35.80 4.50 -7.60
C PRO A 339 -35.32 4.55 -6.13
N ARG A 340 -34.98 5.77 -5.65
CA ARG A 340 -34.55 5.99 -4.25
C ARG A 340 -35.54 5.46 -3.18
N LYS A 341 -36.85 5.45 -3.50
CA LYS A 341 -37.89 4.79 -2.69
C LYS A 341 -38.35 3.54 -3.44
N GLY A 342 -38.15 2.36 -2.85
CA GLY A 342 -38.60 1.08 -3.40
C GLY A 342 -37.61 0.35 -4.30
N GLY A 343 -36.41 0.87 -4.50
CA GLY A 343 -35.32 0.14 -5.14
C GLY A 343 -34.74 -0.97 -4.24
N ARG A 344 -33.84 -1.76 -4.81
CA ARG A 344 -33.17 -2.84 -4.08
C ARG A 344 -31.66 -2.77 -4.23
N TRP A 345 -30.96 -3.21 -3.22
CA TRP A 345 -29.53 -3.46 -3.23
C TRP A 345 -29.26 -4.77 -3.98
N THR A 346 -28.24 -4.77 -4.82
CA THR A 346 -27.80 -5.93 -5.59
C THR A 346 -26.30 -6.09 -5.46
N TRP A 347 -25.88 -7.34 -5.37
CA TRP A 347 -24.50 -7.76 -5.43
C TRP A 347 -24.16 -8.18 -6.85
N PRO A 348 -22.94 -8.04 -7.34
CA PRO A 348 -22.55 -8.64 -8.61
C PRO A 348 -22.82 -10.12 -8.52
N GLU A 349 -23.65 -10.64 -9.45
CA GLU A 349 -23.87 -12.08 -9.59
C GLU A 349 -22.51 -12.75 -9.75
N ASN A 350 -22.28 -13.83 -8.98
CA ASN A 350 -21.06 -14.61 -8.95
C ASN A 350 -20.33 -14.63 -10.31
N ARG A 351 -19.46 -13.67 -10.56
CA ARG A 351 -18.35 -13.90 -11.45
C ARG A 351 -17.33 -14.64 -10.61
N SER A 352 -17.26 -15.96 -10.83
CA SER A 352 -16.15 -16.80 -10.39
C SER A 352 -14.88 -15.98 -10.55
N ILE A 353 -14.24 -15.68 -9.43
CA ILE A 353 -12.91 -15.13 -9.44
C ILE A 353 -12.04 -16.31 -9.90
N VAL A 354 -11.76 -16.35 -11.21
CA VAL A 354 -10.76 -17.24 -11.80
C VAL A 354 -9.39 -16.61 -11.59
#